data_344d467606875907897e694dbab02da7
#
_entry.id   344d467606875907897e694dbab02da7
#
_cell.length_a   1.000
_cell.length_b   1.000
_cell.length_c   1.000
_cell.angle_alpha   90.00
_cell.angle_beta   90.00
_cell.angle_gamma   90.00
#
_symmetry.space_group_name_H-M   'P 1'
#
loop_
_entity.id
_entity.type
_entity.pdbx_description
1 polymer ?
#
loop_
_entity_poly.entity_id
_entity_poly.type
_entity_poly.pdbx_seq_one_letter_code
_entity_poly.pdbx_strand_id
1 'polypeptide(L)'
;LENRPFKNENEELVFRPGGHGALIHNLNDLDADIIFIKNIDNIQCPSHDEPVNNAWELLGGVMVSLRNELLSAYTAKDIAAFKSVCSDFHLLDETDVITRWEDVSAMLQRPFRVCGMVKNEGMPGGGPFWVSHEGVKTKQIIEKSQIDSIHLAKLTESSHFNPVMMAISPHDLMGNKLDLTKFVREDLSMAVKKNHLGKTVYYLEKPGLWNGSMYYWNTIFVEIPSNVFSPVKNVMDLLNPSHCC
;
A
#
# COMPACT_ATOMS: atom_id res chain seq x y z
N LEU A 1 5.14 -14.32 27.84
CA LEU A 1 4.02 -14.45 26.92
C LEU A 1 3.95 -15.93 26.50
N GLU A 2 2.97 -16.64 27.01
CA GLU A 2 2.84 -18.10 26.80
C GLU A 2 2.15 -18.42 25.45
N ASN A 3 1.94 -17.42 24.60
CA ASN A 3 1.26 -17.52 23.32
C ASN A 3 -0.11 -18.24 23.38
N ARG A 4 -0.83 -18.03 24.50
CA ARG A 4 -2.17 -18.58 24.70
C ARG A 4 -3.23 -17.55 24.32
N PRO A 5 -4.33 -17.95 23.64
CA PRO A 5 -5.45 -17.07 23.37
C PRO A 5 -5.99 -16.46 24.67
N PHE A 6 -6.25 -15.14 24.64
CA PHE A 6 -6.81 -14.44 25.77
C PHE A 6 -8.31 -14.78 25.93
N LYS A 7 -8.71 -15.12 27.14
CA LYS A 7 -10.09 -15.41 27.50
C LYS A 7 -10.62 -14.39 28.51
N ASN A 8 -11.92 -14.12 28.45
CA ASN A 8 -12.62 -13.30 29.44
C ASN A 8 -12.85 -14.09 30.77
N GLU A 9 -13.56 -13.48 31.69
CA GLU A 9 -13.88 -14.08 32.99
C GLU A 9 -14.83 -15.31 32.91
N ASN A 10 -15.54 -15.44 31.76
CA ASN A 10 -16.41 -16.59 31.47
C ASN A 10 -15.71 -17.70 30.68
N GLU A 11 -14.39 -17.69 30.58
CA GLU A 11 -13.58 -18.63 29.79
C GLU A 11 -13.81 -18.56 28.26
N GLU A 12 -14.45 -17.48 27.75
CA GLU A 12 -14.69 -17.28 26.33
C GLU A 12 -13.53 -16.55 25.67
N LEU A 13 -13.23 -16.88 24.42
CA LEU A 13 -12.20 -16.19 23.61
C LEU A 13 -12.62 -14.76 23.35
N VAL A 14 -11.69 -13.82 23.56
CA VAL A 14 -11.91 -12.41 23.27
C VAL A 14 -11.39 -12.10 21.86
N PHE A 15 -12.31 -11.75 20.96
CA PHE A 15 -12.00 -11.34 19.60
C PHE A 15 -11.93 -9.83 19.47
N ARG A 16 -11.13 -9.35 18.53
CA ARG A 16 -11.05 -7.94 18.14
C ARG A 16 -10.95 -7.83 16.61
N PRO A 17 -11.31 -6.64 16.04
CA PRO A 17 -11.05 -6.37 14.63
C PRO A 17 -9.58 -6.61 14.29
N GLY A 18 -9.32 -7.26 13.16
CA GLY A 18 -7.98 -7.70 12.75
C GLY A 18 -7.07 -6.59 12.18
N GLY A 19 -7.44 -5.32 12.33
CA GLY A 19 -6.75 -4.19 11.69
C GLY A 19 -7.04 -4.10 10.18
N HIS A 20 -6.47 -3.07 9.52
CA HIS A 20 -6.75 -2.85 8.09
C HIS A 20 -6.12 -3.91 7.16
N GLY A 21 -5.14 -4.67 7.64
CA GLY A 21 -4.57 -5.80 6.87
C GLY A 21 -5.58 -6.90 6.56
N ALA A 22 -6.60 -7.08 7.39
CA ALA A 22 -7.67 -8.04 7.14
C ALA A 22 -8.51 -7.71 5.90
N LEU A 23 -8.49 -6.45 5.45
CA LEU A 23 -9.21 -6.00 4.24
C LEU A 23 -8.67 -6.61 2.94
N ILE A 24 -7.50 -7.27 2.96
CA ILE A 24 -7.00 -7.99 1.78
C ILE A 24 -7.99 -9.07 1.32
N HIS A 25 -8.70 -9.71 2.25
CA HIS A 25 -9.74 -10.69 1.92
C HIS A 25 -10.93 -10.03 1.22
N ASN A 26 -11.37 -8.85 1.69
CA ASN A 26 -12.44 -8.10 1.05
C ASN A 26 -12.04 -7.67 -0.37
N LEU A 27 -10.80 -7.23 -0.58
CA LEU A 27 -10.29 -6.89 -1.92
C LEU A 27 -10.24 -8.12 -2.83
N ASN A 28 -9.87 -9.27 -2.28
CA ASN A 28 -9.81 -10.53 -3.04
C ASN A 28 -11.18 -10.96 -3.58
N ASP A 29 -12.26 -10.63 -2.85
CA ASP A 29 -13.63 -10.98 -3.21
C ASP A 29 -14.25 -10.03 -4.25
N LEU A 30 -13.64 -8.85 -4.47
CA LEU A 30 -14.14 -7.90 -5.47
C LEU A 30 -13.87 -8.40 -6.90
N ASP A 31 -14.85 -8.19 -7.78
CA ASP A 31 -14.74 -8.46 -9.20
C ASP A 31 -14.69 -7.13 -9.96
N ALA A 32 -13.48 -6.64 -10.19
CA ALA A 32 -13.23 -5.38 -10.87
C ALA A 32 -11.81 -5.34 -11.45
N ASP A 33 -11.63 -4.70 -12.60
CA ASP A 33 -10.33 -4.55 -13.26
C ASP A 33 -9.41 -3.58 -12.50
N ILE A 34 -10.01 -2.51 -11.97
CA ILE A 34 -9.33 -1.49 -11.15
C ILE A 34 -10.19 -1.19 -9.93
N ILE A 35 -9.56 -1.17 -8.76
CA ILE A 35 -10.18 -0.81 -7.49
C ILE A 35 -9.49 0.42 -6.95
N PHE A 36 -10.27 1.44 -6.59
CA PHE A 36 -9.77 2.64 -5.95
C PHE A 36 -9.93 2.52 -4.43
N ILE A 37 -8.86 2.85 -3.71
CA ILE A 37 -8.81 2.77 -2.24
C ILE A 37 -8.43 4.13 -1.67
N LYS A 38 -9.19 4.60 -0.70
CA LYS A 38 -8.94 5.82 0.08
C LYS A 38 -9.16 5.54 1.55
N ASN A 39 -8.38 6.16 2.42
CA ASN A 39 -8.62 6.10 3.85
C ASN A 39 -9.98 6.74 4.19
N ILE A 40 -10.73 6.09 5.07
CA ILE A 40 -12.07 6.56 5.47
C ILE A 40 -12.04 7.89 6.19
N ASP A 41 -10.94 8.22 6.86
CA ASP A 41 -10.74 9.48 7.56
C ASP A 41 -10.29 10.64 6.65
N ASN A 42 -9.88 10.36 5.41
CA ASN A 42 -9.51 11.39 4.44
C ASN A 42 -10.76 11.87 3.70
N ILE A 43 -11.50 12.80 4.31
CA ILE A 43 -12.78 13.30 3.82
C ILE A 43 -12.63 14.80 3.50
N GLN A 44 -13.33 15.27 2.49
CA GLN A 44 -13.42 16.68 2.14
C GLN A 44 -14.87 17.06 1.85
N CYS A 45 -15.17 18.37 1.97
CA CYS A 45 -16.45 18.88 1.49
C CYS A 45 -16.55 18.74 -0.04
N PRO A 46 -17.73 18.44 -0.61
CA PRO A 46 -17.92 18.31 -2.06
C PRO A 46 -17.45 19.51 -2.88
N SER A 47 -17.45 20.73 -2.32
CA SER A 47 -16.89 21.92 -2.99
C SER A 47 -15.37 21.85 -3.24
N HIS A 48 -14.67 20.88 -2.65
CA HIS A 48 -13.22 20.64 -2.79
C HIS A 48 -12.90 19.32 -3.52
N ASP A 49 -13.88 18.72 -4.20
CA ASP A 49 -13.71 17.41 -4.83
C ASP A 49 -12.86 17.44 -6.13
N GLU A 50 -12.74 18.57 -6.81
CA GLU A 50 -12.01 18.67 -8.07
C GLU A 50 -10.55 18.15 -7.98
N PRO A 51 -9.71 18.56 -7.01
CA PRO A 51 -8.36 18.01 -6.88
C PRO A 51 -8.36 16.50 -6.58
N VAL A 52 -9.34 16.02 -5.82
CA VAL A 52 -9.49 14.59 -5.50
C VAL A 52 -9.84 13.79 -6.75
N ASN A 53 -10.78 14.28 -7.56
CA ASN A 53 -11.18 13.65 -8.80
C ASN A 53 -10.01 13.61 -9.81
N ASN A 54 -9.29 14.72 -9.96
CA ASN A 54 -8.08 14.78 -10.80
C ASN A 54 -7.01 13.77 -10.33
N ALA A 55 -6.85 13.60 -9.02
CA ALA A 55 -5.92 12.60 -8.48
C ALA A 55 -6.39 11.16 -8.78
N TRP A 56 -7.69 10.87 -8.71
CA TRP A 56 -8.24 9.57 -9.12
C TRP A 56 -8.00 9.29 -10.60
N GLU A 57 -8.28 10.25 -11.47
CA GLU A 57 -8.05 10.14 -12.90
C GLU A 57 -6.57 9.91 -13.22
N LEU A 58 -5.67 10.64 -12.53
CA LEU A 58 -4.23 10.46 -12.67
C LEU A 58 -3.80 9.04 -12.29
N LEU A 59 -4.18 8.56 -11.09
CA LEU A 59 -3.75 7.25 -10.60
C LEU A 59 -4.32 6.10 -11.46
N GLY A 60 -5.58 6.23 -11.88
CA GLY A 60 -6.22 5.29 -12.79
C GLY A 60 -5.58 5.31 -14.18
N GLY A 61 -5.30 6.50 -14.71
CA GLY A 61 -4.62 6.69 -15.99
C GLY A 61 -3.22 6.08 -16.01
N VAL A 62 -2.43 6.30 -14.95
CA VAL A 62 -1.10 5.68 -14.78
C VAL A 62 -1.23 4.15 -14.76
N MET A 63 -2.21 3.58 -14.03
CA MET A 63 -2.43 2.14 -13.99
C MET A 63 -2.74 1.57 -15.38
N VAL A 64 -3.63 2.22 -16.13
CA VAL A 64 -4.04 1.78 -17.47
C VAL A 64 -2.88 1.89 -18.46
N SER A 65 -2.17 3.02 -18.48
CA SER A 65 -1.03 3.25 -19.37
C SER A 65 0.07 2.22 -19.13
N LEU A 66 0.51 2.07 -17.88
CA LEU A 66 1.51 1.10 -17.50
C LEU A 66 1.18 -0.31 -17.97
N ARG A 67 -0.03 -0.79 -17.66
CA ARG A 67 -0.43 -2.16 -18.01
C ARG A 67 -0.51 -2.37 -19.52
N ASN A 68 -1.05 -1.40 -20.26
CA ASN A 68 -1.13 -1.47 -21.71
C ASN A 68 0.24 -1.46 -22.38
N GLU A 69 1.16 -0.61 -21.92
CA GLU A 69 2.51 -0.52 -22.47
C GLU A 69 3.31 -1.78 -22.18
N LEU A 70 3.27 -2.30 -20.93
CA LEU A 70 3.91 -3.57 -20.58
C LEU A 70 3.35 -4.74 -21.39
N LEU A 71 2.02 -4.82 -21.54
CA LEU A 71 1.35 -5.87 -22.29
C LEU A 71 1.70 -5.79 -23.78
N SER A 72 1.75 -4.59 -24.35
CA SER A 72 2.14 -4.37 -25.75
C SER A 72 3.57 -4.84 -26.00
N ALA A 73 4.53 -4.43 -25.17
CA ALA A 73 5.91 -4.84 -25.27
C ALA A 73 6.10 -6.37 -25.09
N TYR A 74 5.38 -6.95 -24.13
CA TYR A 74 5.40 -8.39 -23.87
C TYR A 74 4.83 -9.18 -25.07
N THR A 75 3.70 -8.73 -25.63
CA THR A 75 3.06 -9.38 -26.78
C THR A 75 3.93 -9.30 -28.03
N ALA A 76 4.56 -8.15 -28.26
CA ALA A 76 5.51 -7.95 -29.35
C ALA A 76 6.85 -8.70 -29.16
N LYS A 77 7.06 -9.33 -27.99
CA LYS A 77 8.35 -9.93 -27.60
C LYS A 77 9.52 -8.94 -27.61
N ASP A 78 9.23 -7.67 -27.40
CA ASP A 78 10.22 -6.59 -27.36
C ASP A 78 10.68 -6.35 -25.92
N ILE A 79 11.75 -7.00 -25.52
CA ILE A 79 12.31 -6.87 -24.16
C ILE A 79 12.94 -5.50 -23.93
N ALA A 80 13.41 -4.83 -24.98
CA ALA A 80 13.98 -3.49 -24.86
C ALA A 80 12.87 -2.45 -24.57
N ALA A 81 11.75 -2.52 -25.30
CA ALA A 81 10.58 -1.70 -24.99
C ALA A 81 10.04 -1.99 -23.60
N PHE A 82 9.96 -3.26 -23.18
CA PHE A 82 9.52 -3.64 -21.83
C PHE A 82 10.41 -3.02 -20.75
N LYS A 83 11.72 -3.05 -20.92
CA LYS A 83 12.70 -2.40 -20.02
C LYS A 83 12.49 -0.89 -19.97
N SER A 84 12.26 -0.25 -21.11
CA SER A 84 11.98 1.19 -21.15
C SER A 84 10.77 1.54 -20.32
N VAL A 85 9.66 0.82 -20.46
CA VAL A 85 8.45 1.01 -19.66
C VAL A 85 8.75 0.82 -18.17
N CYS A 86 9.47 -0.25 -17.79
CA CYS A 86 9.86 -0.46 -16.40
C CYS A 86 10.69 0.70 -15.83
N SER A 87 11.57 1.28 -16.64
CA SER A 87 12.38 2.44 -16.26
C SER A 87 11.52 3.71 -16.12
N ASP A 88 10.68 4.00 -17.11
CA ASP A 88 9.85 5.21 -17.18
C ASP A 88 8.88 5.30 -15.99
N PHE A 89 8.33 4.16 -15.57
CA PHE A 89 7.46 4.05 -14.41
C PHE A 89 8.20 3.73 -13.10
N HIS A 90 9.53 3.70 -13.12
CA HIS A 90 10.35 3.32 -11.96
C HIS A 90 9.88 2.03 -11.29
N LEU A 91 9.48 1.03 -12.08
CA LEU A 91 8.92 -0.22 -11.57
C LEU A 91 9.97 -1.12 -10.93
N LEU A 92 11.20 -1.03 -11.40
CA LEU A 92 12.36 -1.80 -10.96
C LEU A 92 13.44 -0.90 -10.37
N ASP A 93 14.34 -1.47 -9.58
CA ASP A 93 15.56 -0.80 -9.11
C ASP A 93 16.56 -0.64 -10.27
N GLU A 94 17.38 0.39 -10.23
CA GLU A 94 18.41 0.65 -11.26
C GLU A 94 19.43 -0.48 -11.39
N THR A 95 19.55 -1.33 -10.37
CA THR A 95 20.45 -2.50 -10.36
C THR A 95 19.80 -3.76 -10.93
N ASP A 96 18.50 -3.75 -11.21
CA ASP A 96 17.79 -4.88 -11.78
C ASP A 96 18.20 -5.08 -13.25
N VAL A 97 18.77 -6.24 -13.56
CA VAL A 97 19.22 -6.57 -14.90
C VAL A 97 18.20 -7.47 -15.59
N ILE A 98 17.49 -6.92 -16.57
CA ILE A 98 16.58 -7.67 -17.44
C ILE A 98 17.29 -7.95 -18.75
N THR A 99 17.49 -9.21 -19.08
CA THR A 99 18.09 -9.66 -20.36
C THR A 99 17.18 -10.62 -21.12
N ARG A 100 16.29 -11.31 -20.44
CA ARG A 100 15.38 -12.32 -20.98
C ARG A 100 14.07 -12.31 -20.19
N TRP A 101 13.05 -12.95 -20.75
CA TRP A 101 11.70 -12.95 -20.17
C TRP A 101 11.59 -13.68 -18.82
N GLU A 102 12.48 -14.66 -18.58
CA GLU A 102 12.56 -15.37 -17.30
C GLU A 102 12.89 -14.41 -16.14
N ASP A 103 13.67 -13.36 -16.41
CA ASP A 103 14.09 -12.39 -15.41
C ASP A 103 12.89 -11.56 -14.86
N VAL A 104 11.84 -11.43 -15.64
CA VAL A 104 10.61 -10.69 -15.27
C VAL A 104 9.39 -11.59 -15.04
N SER A 105 9.53 -12.90 -15.12
CA SER A 105 8.42 -13.84 -15.02
C SER A 105 7.58 -13.66 -13.76
N ALA A 106 8.23 -13.45 -12.61
CA ALA A 106 7.55 -13.20 -11.35
C ALA A 106 6.75 -11.88 -11.36
N MET A 107 7.29 -10.83 -11.99
CA MET A 107 6.61 -9.54 -12.12
C MET A 107 5.35 -9.63 -12.99
N LEU A 108 5.40 -10.41 -14.08
CA LEU A 108 4.24 -10.60 -14.96
C LEU A 108 3.04 -11.24 -14.24
N GLN A 109 3.30 -12.01 -13.19
CA GLN A 109 2.32 -12.78 -12.44
C GLN A 109 1.88 -12.10 -11.12
N ARG A 110 2.26 -10.84 -10.89
CA ARG A 110 1.92 -10.08 -9.67
C ARG A 110 0.80 -9.08 -9.93
N PRO A 111 -0.01 -8.77 -8.91
CA PRO A 111 -0.95 -7.67 -8.98
C PRO A 111 -0.21 -6.32 -9.03
N PHE A 112 -0.93 -5.26 -9.40
CA PHE A 112 -0.38 -3.91 -9.55
C PHE A 112 -1.03 -2.94 -8.56
N ARG A 113 -0.24 -1.99 -8.07
CA ARG A 113 -0.74 -0.83 -7.33
C ARG A 113 -0.02 0.45 -7.74
N VAL A 114 -0.79 1.51 -7.91
CA VAL A 114 -0.33 2.89 -8.09
C VAL A 114 -0.73 3.66 -6.84
N CYS A 115 0.25 4.11 -6.08
CA CYS A 115 0.08 4.76 -4.78
C CYS A 115 0.24 6.26 -4.93
N GLY A 116 -0.82 7.03 -4.63
CA GLY A 116 -0.78 8.49 -4.55
C GLY A 116 -0.16 8.92 -3.22
N MET A 117 0.99 9.58 -3.30
CA MET A 117 1.80 10.00 -2.17
C MET A 117 1.80 11.53 -2.09
N VAL A 118 1.60 12.09 -0.90
CA VAL A 118 1.78 13.52 -0.64
C VAL A 118 3.13 13.79 -0.01
N LYS A 119 3.69 14.99 -0.23
CA LYS A 119 4.94 15.41 0.40
C LYS A 119 4.83 15.38 1.92
N ASN A 120 5.91 14.96 2.56
CA ASN A 120 6.04 15.03 4.02
C ASN A 120 6.52 16.44 4.41
N GLU A 121 5.69 17.19 5.10
CA GLU A 121 5.97 18.53 5.60
C GLU A 121 6.51 18.52 7.05
N GLY A 122 7.16 17.43 7.45
CA GLY A 122 7.78 17.28 8.77
C GLY A 122 6.90 16.57 9.81
N MET A 123 5.76 16.02 9.42
CA MET A 123 4.93 15.23 10.32
C MET A 123 5.50 13.82 10.50
N PRO A 124 5.42 13.24 11.71
CA PRO A 124 5.84 11.86 11.92
C PRO A 124 4.88 10.88 11.25
N GLY A 125 5.42 9.93 10.51
CA GLY A 125 4.60 8.92 9.81
C GLY A 125 5.46 7.88 9.12
N GLY A 126 4.83 6.98 8.40
CA GLY A 126 5.48 6.09 7.45
C GLY A 126 5.69 6.77 6.09
N GLY A 127 6.33 6.05 5.17
CA GLY A 127 6.58 6.56 3.82
C GLY A 127 7.11 5.50 2.89
N PRO A 128 7.43 5.89 1.64
CA PRO A 128 8.01 5.01 0.64
C PRO A 128 9.51 4.81 0.87
N PHE A 129 9.94 3.55 0.79
CA PHE A 129 11.35 3.18 0.91
C PHE A 129 11.71 2.05 -0.05
N TRP A 130 12.96 2.03 -0.46
CA TRP A 130 13.57 0.83 -1.00
C TRP A 130 13.98 -0.08 0.16
N VAL A 131 13.49 -1.31 0.15
CA VAL A 131 13.74 -2.32 1.17
C VAL A 131 14.47 -3.50 0.54
N SER A 132 15.59 -3.89 1.14
CA SER A 132 16.30 -5.11 0.78
C SER A 132 15.85 -6.26 1.68
N HIS A 133 15.39 -7.36 1.08
CA HIS A 133 15.03 -8.59 1.77
C HIS A 133 15.55 -9.79 0.95
N GLU A 134 16.34 -10.64 1.58
CA GLU A 134 16.97 -11.79 0.92
C GLU A 134 17.72 -11.44 -0.38
N GLY A 135 18.37 -10.29 -0.40
CA GLY A 135 19.11 -9.80 -1.56
C GLY A 135 18.26 -9.16 -2.67
N VAL A 136 16.93 -9.18 -2.54
CA VAL A 136 16.02 -8.53 -3.49
C VAL A 136 15.60 -7.17 -2.95
N LYS A 137 15.75 -6.13 -3.76
CA LYS A 137 15.28 -4.78 -3.46
C LYS A 137 13.88 -4.56 -4.02
N THR A 138 12.98 -4.03 -3.19
CA THR A 138 11.61 -3.71 -3.59
C THR A 138 11.18 -2.37 -3.00
N LYS A 139 10.28 -1.68 -3.69
CA LYS A 139 9.62 -0.47 -3.16
C LYS A 139 8.54 -0.87 -2.17
N GLN A 140 8.63 -0.37 -0.95
CA GLN A 140 7.69 -0.69 0.12
C GLN A 140 7.23 0.57 0.84
N ILE A 141 6.06 0.47 1.44
CA ILE A 141 5.58 1.42 2.44
C ILE A 141 6.02 0.90 3.80
N ILE A 142 6.75 1.72 4.54
CA ILE A 142 7.26 1.37 5.87
C ILE A 142 6.62 2.29 6.89
N GLU A 143 6.04 1.72 7.93
CA GLU A 143 5.48 2.45 9.06
C GLU A 143 6.44 2.47 10.25
N LYS A 144 6.26 3.47 11.12
CA LYS A 144 7.09 3.65 12.31
C LYS A 144 7.14 2.39 13.19
N SER A 145 6.06 1.66 13.29
CA SER A 145 5.97 0.40 14.05
C SER A 145 6.80 -0.75 13.50
N GLN A 146 7.25 -0.65 12.25
CA GLN A 146 8.04 -1.68 11.55
C GLN A 146 9.54 -1.41 11.62
N ILE A 147 9.95 -0.28 12.19
CA ILE A 147 11.36 0.14 12.26
C ILE A 147 11.82 0.08 13.72
N ASP A 148 13.00 -0.49 13.93
CA ASP A 148 13.64 -0.47 15.23
C ASP A 148 14.11 0.95 15.63
N SER A 149 14.37 1.13 16.92
CA SER A 149 14.76 2.44 17.47
C SER A 149 16.05 3.02 16.87
N ILE A 150 16.94 2.17 16.37
CA ILE A 150 18.23 2.57 15.79
C ILE A 150 18.04 3.24 14.44
N HIS A 151 17.01 2.81 13.67
CA HIS A 151 16.74 3.30 12.33
C HIS A 151 15.61 4.33 12.26
N LEU A 152 15.01 4.73 13.39
CA LEU A 152 13.90 5.71 13.41
C LEU A 152 14.24 7.04 12.71
N ALA A 153 15.51 7.47 12.74
CA ALA A 153 15.96 8.67 12.05
C ALA A 153 15.71 8.59 10.52
N LYS A 154 15.76 7.38 9.92
CA LYS A 154 15.49 7.20 8.49
C LYS A 154 14.05 7.52 8.09
N LEU A 155 13.10 7.42 9.01
CA LEU A 155 11.72 7.82 8.72
C LEU A 155 11.57 9.33 8.49
N THR A 156 12.36 10.13 9.18
CA THR A 156 12.34 11.59 9.01
C THR A 156 12.99 12.03 7.70
N GLU A 157 13.74 11.14 7.06
CA GLU A 157 14.34 11.37 5.73
C GLU A 157 13.35 11.09 4.60
N SER A 158 12.22 10.46 4.89
CA SER A 158 11.19 10.20 3.87
C SER A 158 10.61 11.50 3.34
N SER A 159 10.74 11.71 2.03
CA SER A 159 10.20 12.88 1.35
C SER A 159 8.67 12.88 1.24
N HIS A 160 8.02 11.72 1.42
CA HIS A 160 6.59 11.53 1.26
C HIS A 160 5.99 10.71 2.40
N PHE A 161 4.68 10.86 2.61
CA PHE A 161 3.91 10.05 3.53
C PHE A 161 3.50 8.70 2.96
N ASN A 162 2.79 7.92 3.78
CA ASN A 162 2.01 6.76 3.35
C ASN A 162 1.04 7.13 2.22
N PRO A 163 0.63 6.17 1.38
CA PRO A 163 -0.38 6.41 0.37
C PRO A 163 -1.65 6.98 1.00
N VAL A 164 -2.15 8.06 0.43
CA VAL A 164 -3.43 8.67 0.82
C VAL A 164 -4.57 8.21 -0.08
N MET A 165 -4.23 7.75 -1.28
CA MET A 165 -5.12 7.19 -2.29
C MET A 165 -4.33 6.14 -3.08
N MET A 166 -5.02 5.10 -3.57
CA MET A 166 -4.41 4.08 -4.43
C MET A 166 -5.37 3.64 -5.52
N ALA A 167 -4.82 3.36 -6.70
CA ALA A 167 -5.46 2.53 -7.71
C ALA A 167 -4.76 1.16 -7.74
N ILE A 168 -5.52 0.08 -7.67
CA ILE A 168 -4.98 -1.28 -7.71
C ILE A 168 -5.62 -2.08 -8.82
N SER A 169 -4.88 -3.03 -9.39
CA SER A 169 -5.43 -4.08 -10.25
C SER A 169 -5.16 -5.44 -9.62
N PRO A 170 -6.22 -6.22 -9.31
CA PRO A 170 -6.10 -7.54 -8.71
C PRO A 170 -5.76 -8.64 -9.73
N HIS A 171 -5.36 -8.25 -10.93
CA HIS A 171 -5.03 -9.15 -12.03
C HIS A 171 -3.54 -9.14 -12.33
N ASP A 172 -3.05 -10.25 -12.88
CA ASP A 172 -1.72 -10.30 -13.49
C ASP A 172 -1.67 -9.43 -14.76
N LEU A 173 -0.49 -9.38 -15.43
CA LEU A 173 -0.36 -8.59 -16.66
C LEU A 173 -1.27 -9.12 -17.79
N MET A 174 -1.55 -10.42 -17.82
CA MET A 174 -2.40 -11.05 -18.84
C MET A 174 -3.91 -10.90 -18.59
N GLY A 175 -4.30 -10.30 -17.47
CA GLY A 175 -5.70 -10.11 -17.09
C GLY A 175 -6.31 -11.28 -16.30
N ASN A 176 -5.52 -12.24 -15.86
CA ASN A 176 -6.02 -13.31 -15.00
C ASN A 176 -6.19 -12.81 -13.57
N LYS A 177 -7.37 -13.06 -12.97
CA LYS A 177 -7.62 -12.71 -11.58
C LYS A 177 -6.70 -13.52 -10.66
N LEU A 178 -6.09 -12.84 -9.70
CA LEU A 178 -5.15 -13.42 -8.76
C LEU A 178 -5.80 -13.64 -7.38
N ASP A 179 -5.33 -14.64 -6.66
CA ASP A 179 -5.58 -14.80 -5.24
C ASP A 179 -4.62 -13.87 -4.47
N LEU A 180 -5.14 -12.70 -4.07
CA LEU A 180 -4.33 -11.64 -3.44
C LEU A 180 -3.72 -12.07 -2.11
N THR A 181 -4.27 -13.08 -1.45
CA THR A 181 -3.75 -13.58 -0.17
C THR A 181 -2.37 -14.24 -0.31
N LYS A 182 -2.02 -14.69 -1.52
CA LYS A 182 -0.70 -15.29 -1.82
C LYS A 182 0.42 -14.25 -1.95
N PHE A 183 0.08 -12.97 -2.01
CA PHE A 183 1.04 -11.87 -2.15
C PHE A 183 1.28 -11.11 -0.85
N VAL A 184 0.81 -11.65 0.27
CA VAL A 184 1.01 -11.14 1.62
C VAL A 184 2.34 -11.63 2.19
N ARG A 185 3.05 -10.75 2.86
CA ARG A 185 4.22 -11.09 3.66
C ARG A 185 3.82 -11.24 5.12
N GLU A 186 3.46 -12.44 5.53
CA GLU A 186 2.84 -12.75 6.84
C GLU A 186 3.77 -12.50 8.04
N ASP A 187 5.10 -12.58 7.86
CA ASP A 187 6.09 -12.30 8.92
C ASP A 187 6.12 -10.82 9.35
N LEU A 188 5.48 -9.92 8.58
CA LEU A 188 5.28 -8.52 8.95
C LEU A 188 4.04 -8.28 9.82
N SER A 189 3.42 -9.34 10.35
CA SER A 189 2.38 -9.25 11.38
C SER A 189 2.92 -8.62 12.66
N MET A 190 2.11 -7.81 13.35
CA MET A 190 2.54 -7.06 14.52
C MET A 190 1.78 -7.47 15.78
N ALA A 191 2.50 -7.66 16.89
CA ALA A 191 1.92 -7.85 18.20
C ALA A 191 1.63 -6.49 18.86
N VAL A 192 0.38 -6.05 18.84
CA VAL A 192 -0.03 -4.74 19.36
C VAL A 192 -0.49 -4.87 20.80
N LYS A 193 0.15 -4.10 21.69
CA LYS A 193 -0.23 -4.03 23.12
C LYS A 193 -1.49 -3.18 23.29
N LYS A 194 -2.49 -3.73 23.96
CA LYS A 194 -3.75 -3.04 24.29
C LYS A 194 -4.12 -3.28 25.75
N ASN A 195 -5.01 -2.43 26.28
CA ASN A 195 -5.66 -2.67 27.57
C ASN A 195 -7.06 -3.27 27.34
N HIS A 196 -7.39 -4.32 28.04
CA HIS A 196 -8.71 -4.93 28.06
C HIS A 196 -9.17 -5.10 29.52
N LEU A 197 -10.13 -4.29 29.98
CA LEU A 197 -10.65 -4.30 31.35
C LEU A 197 -9.53 -4.27 32.42
N GLY A 198 -8.56 -3.34 32.26
CA GLY A 198 -7.43 -3.20 33.18
C GLY A 198 -6.28 -4.20 33.00
N LYS A 199 -6.45 -5.23 32.19
CA LYS A 199 -5.40 -6.22 31.88
C LYS A 199 -4.66 -5.86 30.61
N THR A 200 -3.33 -5.99 30.60
CA THR A 200 -2.53 -5.85 29.36
C THR A 200 -2.68 -7.13 28.54
N VAL A 201 -3.08 -6.97 27.27
CA VAL A 201 -3.21 -8.05 26.30
C VAL A 201 -2.47 -7.68 25.02
N TYR A 202 -2.01 -8.69 24.29
CA TYR A 202 -1.38 -8.51 22.99
C TYR A 202 -2.27 -9.13 21.92
N TYR A 203 -2.53 -8.35 20.88
CA TYR A 203 -3.27 -8.79 19.71
C TYR A 203 -2.30 -8.93 18.55
N LEU A 204 -2.39 -10.02 17.82
CA LEU A 204 -1.70 -10.16 16.55
C LEU A 204 -2.53 -9.47 15.48
N GLU A 205 -2.02 -8.38 14.94
CA GLU A 205 -2.58 -7.72 13.76
C GLU A 205 -1.88 -8.25 12.51
N LYS A 206 -2.65 -8.56 11.46
CA LYS A 206 -2.11 -8.93 10.17
C LYS A 206 -1.26 -7.78 9.60
N PRO A 207 -0.35 -8.07 8.66
CA PRO A 207 0.40 -7.03 7.96
C PRO A 207 -0.54 -5.98 7.39
N GLY A 208 -0.25 -4.70 7.60
CA GLY A 208 -1.10 -3.60 7.14
C GLY A 208 -1.40 -3.67 5.64
N LEU A 209 -2.58 -3.17 5.22
CA LEU A 209 -3.09 -3.37 3.85
C LEU A 209 -2.09 -2.91 2.78
N TRP A 210 -1.55 -1.70 2.90
CA TRP A 210 -0.58 -1.15 1.93
C TRP A 210 0.88 -1.42 2.27
N ASN A 211 1.17 -2.10 3.36
CA ASN A 211 2.53 -2.52 3.73
C ASN A 211 2.72 -4.01 3.39
N GLY A 212 2.71 -4.87 4.42
CA GLY A 212 2.96 -6.29 4.28
C GLY A 212 1.91 -7.05 3.47
N SER A 213 0.61 -6.64 3.49
CA SER A 213 -0.43 -7.30 2.68
C SER A 213 -0.25 -7.11 1.18
N MET A 214 0.38 -6.01 0.75
CA MET A 214 0.70 -5.75 -0.66
C MET A 214 2.22 -5.80 -0.92
N TYR A 215 2.96 -6.59 -0.15
CA TYR A 215 4.43 -6.61 -0.21
C TYR A 215 4.97 -7.07 -1.56
N TYR A 216 4.39 -8.12 -2.12
CA TYR A 216 4.85 -8.71 -3.38
C TYR A 216 4.13 -8.17 -4.61
N TRP A 217 3.59 -6.94 -4.54
CA TRP A 217 2.90 -6.30 -5.64
C TRP A 217 3.85 -5.43 -6.48
N ASN A 218 3.57 -5.35 -7.78
CA ASN A 218 4.18 -4.34 -8.64
C ASN A 218 3.72 -2.95 -8.17
N THR A 219 4.67 -2.11 -7.74
CA THR A 219 4.37 -0.87 -7.02
C THR A 219 4.92 0.35 -7.74
N ILE A 220 4.05 1.33 -8.00
CA ILE A 220 4.41 2.65 -8.51
C ILE A 220 4.01 3.69 -7.45
N PHE A 221 4.89 4.66 -7.19
CA PHE A 221 4.61 5.82 -6.36
C PHE A 221 4.45 7.05 -7.26
N VAL A 222 3.34 7.77 -7.08
CA VAL A 222 3.00 8.99 -7.80
C VAL A 222 2.82 10.11 -6.80
N GLU A 223 3.55 11.21 -6.96
CA GLU A 223 3.31 12.41 -6.16
C GLU A 223 1.98 13.04 -6.59
N ILE A 224 1.11 13.30 -5.61
CA ILE A 224 -0.16 14.01 -5.80
C ILE A 224 -0.20 15.25 -4.90
N PRO A 225 -1.01 16.26 -5.24
CA PRO A 225 -1.09 17.49 -4.46
C PRO A 225 -1.49 17.27 -3.01
N SER A 226 -0.88 18.01 -2.07
CA SER A 226 -1.16 17.87 -0.63
C SER A 226 -2.60 18.21 -0.27
N ASN A 227 -3.29 19.04 -1.05
CA ASN A 227 -4.68 19.43 -0.82
C ASN A 227 -5.70 18.30 -1.01
N VAL A 228 -5.31 17.13 -1.52
CA VAL A 228 -6.14 15.92 -1.57
C VAL A 228 -6.11 15.14 -0.24
N PHE A 229 -5.28 15.56 0.70
CA PHE A 229 -5.10 14.91 1.99
C PHE A 229 -5.58 15.78 3.14
N SER A 230 -6.78 15.50 3.64
CA SER A 230 -7.43 16.22 4.74
C SER A 230 -8.01 15.23 5.75
N PRO A 231 -7.14 14.55 6.54
CA PRO A 231 -7.60 13.51 7.45
C PRO A 231 -8.34 14.10 8.66
N VAL A 232 -9.47 13.49 9.02
CA VAL A 232 -10.23 13.79 10.25
C VAL A 232 -9.86 12.74 11.30
N LYS A 233 -9.00 13.09 12.24
CA LYS A 233 -8.57 12.21 13.35
C LYS A 233 -9.24 12.55 14.67
N ASN A 234 -9.70 13.79 14.81
CA ASN A 234 -10.44 14.28 15.95
C ASN A 234 -11.47 15.34 15.52
N VAL A 235 -12.39 15.69 16.39
CA VAL A 235 -13.50 16.60 16.06
C VAL A 235 -13.03 18.01 15.66
N MET A 236 -11.88 18.44 16.15
CA MET A 236 -11.34 19.78 15.83
C MET A 236 -10.84 19.87 14.39
N ASP A 237 -10.46 18.75 13.78
CA ASP A 237 -10.03 18.71 12.39
C ASP A 237 -11.15 19.13 11.43
N LEU A 238 -12.42 18.94 11.84
CA LEU A 238 -13.60 19.38 11.07
C LEU A 238 -13.71 20.90 10.92
N LEU A 239 -12.94 21.67 11.69
CA LEU A 239 -12.86 23.14 11.56
C LEU A 239 -11.91 23.58 10.44
N ASN A 240 -11.17 22.68 9.85
CA ASN A 240 -10.30 23.01 8.72
C ASN A 240 -11.12 23.42 7.49
N PRO A 241 -10.66 24.40 6.69
CA PRO A 241 -11.39 24.89 5.52
C PRO A 241 -11.79 23.79 4.54
N SER A 242 -10.99 22.73 4.40
CA SER A 242 -11.27 21.59 3.52
C SER A 242 -12.54 20.79 3.89
N HIS A 243 -13.05 20.96 5.12
CA HIS A 243 -14.26 20.30 5.62
C HIS A 243 -15.48 21.23 5.65
N CYS A 244 -15.29 22.53 5.34
CA CYS A 244 -16.36 23.51 5.29
C CYS A 244 -16.93 23.60 3.86
N CYS A 245 -18.25 23.50 3.77
CA CYS A 245 -18.99 23.71 2.52
C CYS A 245 -19.52 25.14 2.43
#